data_ffb9bb67eee46a24a20f83046d131f39
#
_entry.id   ffb9bb67eee46a24a20f83046d131f39
#
_cell.length_a   1.000
_cell.length_b   1.000
_cell.length_c   1.000
_cell.angle_alpha   90.00
_cell.angle_beta   90.00
_cell.angle_gamma   90.00
#
_symmetry.space_group_name_H-M   'P 1'
#
loop_
_entity.id
_entity.type
_entity.pdbx_description
1 polymer ?
#
loop_
_entity_poly.entity_id
_entity_poly.type
_entity_poly.pdbx_seq_one_letter_code
_entity_poly.pdbx_strand_id
1 'polypeptide(L)'
;VKARDRFWQDPDNRKGRPYPLIVAAVGPYGAYLADGSEYRGDYDISEQELMDFHRRRMQLLLEAGADILACETVPCLFEAQAMAKAVGEFEGALCWISFSCNSEATICDGTSIAVCAAAMDVFPQVAAIGINCTPPHLLPSLIRAVRTASHKPIAVYPNSGEIYDPVTKTWRGTSEEGGFALAAQAWYQAGARLIGGCCRTTPADIAQVYSWVKDLR
;
A
#
# COMPACT_ATOMS: atom_id res chain seq x y z
N VAL A 1 -10.77 15.40 3.83
CA VAL A 1 -12.21 15.49 4.12
C VAL A 1 -12.85 16.60 3.30
N LYS A 2 -12.57 17.89 3.55
CA LYS A 2 -13.25 19.02 2.88
C LYS A 2 -13.23 18.96 1.34
N ALA A 3 -12.12 18.54 0.72
CA ALA A 3 -12.02 18.45 -0.75
C ALA A 3 -12.93 17.33 -1.30
N ARG A 4 -12.96 16.16 -0.64
CA ARG A 4 -13.85 15.06 -0.97
C ARG A 4 -15.32 15.49 -0.88
N ASP A 5 -15.68 16.11 0.24
CA ASP A 5 -17.08 16.49 0.51
C ASP A 5 -17.56 17.53 -0.50
N ARG A 6 -16.73 18.53 -0.85
CA ARG A 6 -17.02 19.48 -1.92
C ARG A 6 -17.22 18.78 -3.26
N PHE A 7 -16.31 17.86 -3.63
CA PHE A 7 -16.42 17.09 -4.87
C PHE A 7 -17.72 16.30 -4.92
N TRP A 8 -18.08 15.66 -3.79
CA TRP A 8 -19.26 14.80 -3.70
C TRP A 8 -20.59 15.55 -3.63
N GLN A 9 -20.58 16.87 -3.33
CA GLN A 9 -21.80 17.69 -3.37
C GLN A 9 -22.39 17.82 -4.77
N ASP A 10 -21.55 17.79 -5.80
CA ASP A 10 -21.97 17.85 -7.19
C ASP A 10 -22.56 16.49 -7.63
N PRO A 11 -23.86 16.45 -8.06
CA PRO A 11 -24.48 15.20 -8.52
C PRO A 11 -23.80 14.57 -9.73
N ASP A 12 -23.18 15.37 -10.59
CA ASP A 12 -22.48 14.84 -11.78
C ASP A 12 -21.24 14.04 -11.40
N ASN A 13 -20.60 14.41 -10.31
CA ASN A 13 -19.44 13.66 -9.79
C ASN A 13 -19.82 12.32 -9.15
N ARG A 14 -21.11 12.08 -8.85
CA ARG A 14 -21.60 10.82 -8.27
C ARG A 14 -21.92 9.76 -9.32
N LYS A 15 -22.11 10.17 -10.58
CA LYS A 15 -22.54 9.26 -11.65
C LYS A 15 -21.50 8.19 -11.93
N GLY A 16 -21.88 6.91 -11.72
CA GLY A 16 -21.02 5.75 -11.99
C GLY A 16 -19.79 5.61 -11.09
N ARG A 17 -19.76 6.30 -9.92
CA ARG A 17 -18.65 6.26 -8.95
C ARG A 17 -19.13 5.81 -7.58
N PRO A 18 -18.31 5.03 -6.86
CA PRO A 18 -18.51 4.85 -5.42
C PRO A 18 -18.17 6.14 -4.67
N TYR A 19 -18.65 6.26 -3.45
CA TYR A 19 -18.23 7.34 -2.55
C TYR A 19 -16.73 7.29 -2.31
N PRO A 20 -15.97 8.38 -2.54
CA PRO A 20 -14.53 8.37 -2.38
C PRO A 20 -14.13 8.27 -0.91
N LEU A 21 -13.33 7.28 -0.57
CA LEU A 21 -12.77 7.13 0.77
C LEU A 21 -11.52 7.99 0.93
N ILE A 22 -11.33 8.48 2.16
CA ILE A 22 -10.08 9.10 2.58
C ILE A 22 -9.24 8.05 3.25
N VAL A 23 -8.12 7.74 2.62
CA VAL A 23 -7.16 6.81 3.15
C VAL A 23 -5.94 7.59 3.63
N ALA A 24 -5.61 7.47 4.91
CA ALA A 24 -4.51 8.21 5.51
C ALA A 24 -3.25 7.36 5.62
N ALA A 25 -2.16 7.85 5.05
CA ALA A 25 -0.88 7.15 5.01
C ALA A 25 -0.18 7.13 6.38
N VAL A 26 0.26 5.94 6.79
CA VAL A 26 1.11 5.69 7.95
C VAL A 26 2.36 4.97 7.47
N GLY A 27 3.45 5.70 7.27
CA GLY A 27 4.73 5.15 6.87
C GLY A 27 5.46 4.43 8.01
N PRO A 28 6.49 3.61 7.69
CA PRO A 28 7.22 2.79 8.64
C PRO A 28 8.15 3.61 9.54
N TYR A 29 8.56 3.00 10.65
CA TYR A 29 9.54 3.56 11.58
C TYR A 29 10.88 3.88 10.90
N GLY A 30 11.33 3.00 10.00
CA GLY A 30 12.55 3.22 9.23
C GLY A 30 12.56 4.50 8.41
N ALA A 31 11.39 4.94 7.88
CA ALA A 31 11.30 6.21 7.20
C ALA A 31 11.50 7.41 8.15
N TYR A 32 11.13 7.29 9.42
CA TYR A 32 11.41 8.31 10.43
C TYR A 32 12.90 8.39 10.77
N LEU A 33 13.62 7.25 10.75
CA LEU A 33 15.08 7.22 11.01
C LEU A 33 15.87 7.93 9.91
N ALA A 34 15.34 7.98 8.68
CA ALA A 34 15.93 8.65 7.52
C ALA A 34 17.35 8.17 7.16
N ASP A 35 17.66 6.90 7.45
CA ASP A 35 18.97 6.24 7.24
C ASP A 35 18.90 5.08 6.23
N GLY A 36 17.75 4.91 5.55
CA GLY A 36 17.47 3.82 4.61
C GLY A 36 16.91 2.56 5.26
N SER A 37 16.60 2.58 6.56
CA SER A 37 16.00 1.45 7.27
C SER A 37 14.62 1.09 6.72
N GLU A 38 13.93 2.02 6.07
CA GLU A 38 12.66 1.78 5.37
C GLU A 38 12.75 0.75 4.24
N TYR A 39 13.97 0.43 3.81
CA TYR A 39 14.25 -0.59 2.79
C TYR A 39 14.96 -1.84 3.37
N ARG A 40 15.18 -1.91 4.69
CA ARG A 40 15.84 -3.05 5.36
C ARG A 40 14.98 -3.67 6.45
N GLY A 41 14.33 -2.85 7.29
CA GLY A 41 13.49 -3.34 8.38
C GLY A 41 14.27 -3.90 9.58
N ASP A 42 15.54 -3.57 9.69
CA ASP A 42 16.47 -4.08 10.73
C ASP A 42 16.57 -3.12 11.93
N TYR A 43 15.44 -2.77 12.52
CA TYR A 43 15.41 -1.87 13.67
C TYR A 43 15.70 -2.59 14.98
N ASP A 44 16.49 -1.94 15.86
CA ASP A 44 16.65 -2.36 17.24
C ASP A 44 15.62 -1.65 18.13
N ILE A 45 14.37 -2.14 18.07
CA ILE A 45 13.22 -1.54 18.77
C ILE A 45 12.22 -2.65 19.15
N SER A 46 11.61 -2.54 20.31
CA SER A 46 10.58 -3.49 20.75
C SER A 46 9.24 -3.30 20.04
N GLU A 47 8.42 -4.34 20.04
CA GLU A 47 7.05 -4.26 19.50
C GLU A 47 6.23 -3.16 20.19
N GLN A 48 6.35 -3.02 21.52
CA GLN A 48 5.63 -2.01 22.28
C GLN A 48 6.03 -0.60 21.86
N GLU A 49 7.32 -0.34 21.69
CA GLU A 49 7.81 0.96 21.23
C GLU A 49 7.34 1.28 19.81
N LEU A 50 7.27 0.29 18.90
CA LEU A 50 6.68 0.46 17.57
C LEU A 50 5.19 0.79 17.65
N MET A 51 4.43 0.09 18.49
CA MET A 51 3.02 0.38 18.71
C MET A 51 2.84 1.82 19.25
N ASP A 52 3.64 2.23 20.22
CA ASP A 52 3.57 3.57 20.82
C ASP A 52 3.93 4.66 19.81
N PHE A 53 4.94 4.40 18.96
CA PHE A 53 5.34 5.30 17.89
C PHE A 53 4.20 5.54 16.89
N HIS A 54 3.50 4.48 16.48
CA HIS A 54 2.42 4.59 15.48
C HIS A 54 1.10 5.10 16.08
N ARG A 55 0.79 4.75 17.32
CA ARG A 55 -0.51 5.01 17.99
C ARG A 55 -0.94 6.47 17.88
N ARG A 56 -0.06 7.39 18.25
CA ARG A 56 -0.42 8.82 18.27
C ARG A 56 -0.76 9.35 16.88
N ARG A 57 -0.01 8.95 15.86
CA ARG A 57 -0.26 9.33 14.47
C ARG A 57 -1.58 8.74 13.96
N MET A 58 -1.82 7.45 14.20
CA MET A 58 -3.06 6.77 13.82
C MET A 58 -4.27 7.46 14.46
N GLN A 59 -4.22 7.75 15.74
CA GLN A 59 -5.27 8.46 16.45
C GLN A 59 -5.60 9.80 15.79
N LEU A 60 -4.61 10.64 15.55
CA LEU A 60 -4.80 11.96 14.93
C LEU A 60 -5.40 11.89 13.53
N LEU A 61 -5.01 10.89 12.75
CA LEU A 61 -5.53 10.69 11.40
C LEU A 61 -7.01 10.24 11.42
N LEU A 62 -7.36 9.34 12.33
CA LEU A 62 -8.75 8.90 12.54
C LEU A 62 -9.62 10.05 13.05
N GLU A 63 -9.16 10.81 14.06
CA GLU A 63 -9.84 12.00 14.57
C GLU A 63 -10.03 13.09 13.50
N ALA A 64 -9.11 13.18 12.54
CA ALA A 64 -9.22 14.08 11.39
C ALA A 64 -10.21 13.61 10.32
N GLY A 65 -10.80 12.42 10.48
CA GLY A 65 -11.84 11.87 9.61
C GLY A 65 -11.29 11.01 8.46
N ALA A 66 -10.18 10.33 8.64
CA ALA A 66 -9.77 9.25 7.75
C ALA A 66 -10.76 8.09 7.85
N ASP A 67 -11.15 7.54 6.69
CA ASP A 67 -12.04 6.39 6.64
C ASP A 67 -11.28 5.07 6.82
N ILE A 68 -10.02 5.03 6.39
CA ILE A 68 -9.11 3.86 6.46
C ILE A 68 -7.67 4.36 6.69
N LEU A 69 -6.86 3.58 7.39
CA LEU A 69 -5.42 3.80 7.49
C LEU A 69 -4.68 2.94 6.46
N ALA A 70 -3.78 3.55 5.68
CA ALA A 70 -2.81 2.83 4.86
C ALA A 70 -1.50 2.72 5.63
N CYS A 71 -1.27 1.60 6.30
CA CYS A 71 0.03 1.25 6.84
C CYS A 71 0.88 0.77 5.66
N GLU A 72 1.73 1.63 5.12
CA GLU A 72 2.31 1.42 3.80
C GLU A 72 3.84 1.52 3.77
N THR A 73 4.41 0.86 2.76
CA THR A 73 5.87 0.76 2.56
C THR A 73 6.55 0.05 3.74
N VAL A 74 5.84 -0.91 4.34
CA VAL A 74 6.33 -1.62 5.53
C VAL A 74 7.39 -2.64 5.10
N PRO A 75 8.65 -2.52 5.59
CA PRO A 75 9.75 -3.34 5.10
C PRO A 75 9.90 -4.68 5.81
N CYS A 76 9.29 -4.86 6.99
CA CYS A 76 9.44 -6.05 7.81
C CYS A 76 8.13 -6.53 8.43
N LEU A 77 8.04 -7.83 8.64
CA LEU A 77 6.84 -8.44 9.23
C LEU A 77 6.60 -8.00 10.66
N PHE A 78 7.65 -7.79 11.43
CA PHE A 78 7.56 -7.39 12.84
C PHE A 78 6.83 -6.05 13.02
N GLU A 79 7.16 -5.05 12.21
CA GLU A 79 6.48 -3.75 12.25
C GLU A 79 5.03 -3.86 11.75
N ALA A 80 4.79 -4.66 10.71
CA ALA A 80 3.45 -4.89 10.21
C ALA A 80 2.51 -5.44 11.29
N GLN A 81 2.99 -6.37 12.11
CA GLN A 81 2.25 -6.93 13.25
C GLN A 81 1.99 -5.88 14.33
N ALA A 82 3.00 -5.06 14.67
CA ALA A 82 2.84 -3.97 15.63
C ALA A 82 1.81 -2.94 15.15
N MET A 83 1.87 -2.54 13.86
CA MET A 83 0.89 -1.63 13.26
C MET A 83 -0.52 -2.21 13.28
N ALA A 84 -0.70 -3.49 12.90
CA ALA A 84 -1.99 -4.15 12.93
C ALA A 84 -2.57 -4.17 14.35
N LYS A 85 -1.77 -4.51 15.37
CA LYS A 85 -2.18 -4.47 16.79
C LYS A 85 -2.58 -3.07 17.23
N ALA A 86 -1.77 -2.05 16.90
CA ALA A 86 -2.05 -0.67 17.24
C ALA A 86 -3.37 -0.17 16.64
N VAL A 87 -3.69 -0.52 15.39
CA VAL A 87 -5.00 -0.20 14.78
C VAL A 87 -6.15 -0.88 15.54
N GLY A 88 -5.94 -2.10 16.02
CA GLY A 88 -6.96 -2.83 16.81
C GLY A 88 -7.34 -2.19 18.13
N GLU A 89 -6.57 -1.22 18.64
CA GLU A 89 -6.90 -0.44 19.84
C GLU A 89 -7.98 0.63 19.59
N PHE A 90 -8.25 0.97 18.31
CA PHE A 90 -9.25 1.97 17.94
C PHE A 90 -10.52 1.26 17.47
N GLU A 91 -11.62 1.46 18.19
CA GLU A 91 -12.91 0.81 17.90
C GLU A 91 -13.39 1.11 16.45
N GLY A 92 -13.66 0.08 15.69
CA GLY A 92 -14.16 0.16 14.32
C GLY A 92 -13.13 0.65 13.28
N ALA A 93 -11.88 0.95 13.67
CA ALA A 93 -10.86 1.36 12.73
C ALA A 93 -10.45 0.22 11.80
N LEU A 94 -10.27 0.55 10.53
CA LEU A 94 -9.78 -0.37 9.50
C LEU A 94 -8.47 0.14 8.92
N CYS A 95 -7.63 -0.79 8.50
CA CYS A 95 -6.43 -0.48 7.74
C CYS A 95 -6.23 -1.46 6.58
N TRP A 96 -5.35 -1.12 5.67
CA TRP A 96 -4.58 -2.13 4.94
C TRP A 96 -3.11 -2.09 5.36
N ILE A 97 -2.45 -3.23 5.28
CA ILE A 97 -1.00 -3.32 5.47
C ILE A 97 -0.36 -3.56 4.11
N SER A 98 0.53 -2.67 3.70
CA SER A 98 1.19 -2.72 2.40
C SER A 98 2.70 -2.80 2.56
N PHE A 99 3.28 -3.83 1.96
CA PHE A 99 4.70 -4.15 2.06
C PHE A 99 5.50 -3.57 0.89
N SER A 100 6.72 -3.15 1.16
CA SER A 100 7.74 -2.92 0.15
C SER A 100 8.52 -4.21 -0.10
N CYS A 101 8.75 -4.55 -1.38
CA CYS A 101 9.36 -5.81 -1.77
C CYS A 101 10.62 -5.57 -2.61
N ASN A 102 11.62 -6.43 -2.42
CA ASN A 102 12.91 -6.37 -3.13
C ASN A 102 13.13 -7.55 -4.09
N SER A 103 12.20 -8.51 -4.12
CA SER A 103 12.25 -9.67 -5.01
C SER A 103 10.84 -10.11 -5.43
N GLU A 104 10.76 -11.14 -6.28
CA GLU A 104 9.48 -11.74 -6.71
C GLU A 104 8.75 -12.54 -5.61
N ALA A 105 9.39 -12.74 -4.43
CA ALA A 105 8.87 -13.61 -3.38
C ALA A 105 8.95 -13.01 -1.97
N THR A 106 9.78 -11.98 -1.75
CA THR A 106 10.11 -11.48 -0.41
C THR A 106 9.90 -9.98 -0.27
N ILE A 107 9.55 -9.57 0.94
CA ILE A 107 9.59 -8.18 1.39
C ILE A 107 11.04 -7.77 1.70
N CYS A 108 11.28 -6.51 2.05
CA CYS A 108 12.63 -5.95 2.17
C CYS A 108 13.51 -6.62 3.23
N ASP A 109 12.94 -7.13 4.33
CA ASP A 109 13.67 -7.89 5.36
C ASP A 109 14.00 -9.35 4.97
N GLY A 110 13.59 -9.79 3.77
CA GLY A 110 13.77 -11.16 3.28
C GLY A 110 12.65 -12.12 3.65
N THR A 111 11.66 -11.72 4.44
CA THR A 111 10.50 -12.57 4.77
C THR A 111 9.65 -12.82 3.52
N SER A 112 9.17 -14.06 3.35
CA SER A 112 8.24 -14.39 2.26
C SER A 112 6.95 -13.56 2.36
N ILE A 113 6.51 -12.97 1.24
CA ILE A 113 5.25 -12.21 1.19
C ILE A 113 4.02 -13.10 1.52
N ALA A 114 4.08 -14.39 1.22
CA ALA A 114 3.02 -15.33 1.59
C ALA A 114 2.95 -15.52 3.12
N VAL A 115 4.09 -15.58 3.82
CA VAL A 115 4.14 -15.61 5.28
C VAL A 115 3.57 -14.32 5.86
N CYS A 116 3.94 -13.18 5.30
CA CYS A 116 3.38 -11.88 5.69
C CYS A 116 1.86 -11.84 5.49
N ALA A 117 1.37 -12.33 4.37
CA ALA A 117 -0.06 -12.37 4.06
C ALA A 117 -0.82 -13.25 5.07
N ALA A 118 -0.32 -14.45 5.37
CA ALA A 118 -0.91 -15.34 6.38
C ALA A 118 -0.93 -14.68 7.77
N ALA A 119 0.16 -14.01 8.16
CA ALA A 119 0.24 -13.30 9.43
C ALA A 119 -0.73 -12.12 9.53
N MET A 120 -1.03 -11.44 8.42
CA MET A 120 -2.01 -10.33 8.39
C MET A 120 -3.46 -10.82 8.28
N ASP A 121 -3.69 -12.04 7.80
CA ASP A 121 -5.03 -12.59 7.59
C ASP A 121 -5.81 -12.75 8.91
N VAL A 122 -5.11 -13.00 10.00
CA VAL A 122 -5.70 -13.21 11.34
C VAL A 122 -6.22 -11.92 12.00
N PHE A 123 -5.83 -10.75 11.51
CA PHE A 123 -6.26 -9.47 12.07
C PHE A 123 -7.55 -8.98 11.39
N PRO A 124 -8.71 -8.94 12.09
CA PRO A 124 -9.97 -8.52 11.46
C PRO A 124 -9.96 -7.06 10.99
N GLN A 125 -9.22 -6.18 11.66
CA GLN A 125 -9.05 -4.77 11.30
C GLN A 125 -8.21 -4.56 10.04
N VAL A 126 -7.44 -5.54 9.60
CA VAL A 126 -6.72 -5.49 8.31
C VAL A 126 -7.69 -5.86 7.19
N ALA A 127 -8.23 -4.87 6.51
CA ALA A 127 -9.23 -5.03 5.46
C ALA A 127 -8.64 -5.47 4.10
N ALA A 128 -7.37 -5.18 3.85
CA ALA A 128 -6.66 -5.59 2.64
C ALA A 128 -5.17 -5.78 2.91
N ILE A 129 -4.51 -6.59 2.07
CA ILE A 129 -3.06 -6.78 2.07
C ILE A 129 -2.50 -6.10 0.83
N GLY A 130 -1.46 -5.28 1.00
CA GLY A 130 -0.94 -4.44 -0.07
C GLY A 130 0.51 -4.75 -0.45
N ILE A 131 0.88 -4.26 -1.64
CA ILE A 131 2.26 -4.19 -2.14
C ILE A 131 2.42 -2.81 -2.76
N ASN A 132 3.36 -2.00 -2.27
CA ASN A 132 3.61 -0.66 -2.80
C ASN A 132 5.10 -0.31 -2.84
N CYS A 133 5.44 0.80 -3.46
CA CYS A 133 6.84 1.24 -3.61
C CYS A 133 7.78 0.12 -4.10
N THR A 134 7.26 -0.74 -4.94
CA THR A 134 7.91 -1.96 -5.46
C THR A 134 7.99 -1.84 -6.98
N PRO A 135 9.05 -2.34 -7.63
CA PRO A 135 9.12 -2.38 -9.09
C PRO A 135 7.92 -3.12 -9.71
N PRO A 136 7.25 -2.57 -10.74
CA PRO A 136 6.02 -3.11 -11.31
C PRO A 136 6.12 -4.55 -11.80
N HIS A 137 7.25 -4.93 -12.38
CA HIS A 137 7.49 -6.27 -12.93
C HIS A 137 7.46 -7.39 -11.87
N LEU A 138 7.71 -7.08 -10.59
CA LEU A 138 7.65 -8.04 -9.48
C LEU A 138 6.21 -8.36 -9.04
N LEU A 139 5.26 -7.46 -9.31
CA LEU A 139 3.90 -7.55 -8.76
C LEU A 139 3.15 -8.83 -9.14
N PRO A 140 3.17 -9.32 -10.39
CA PRO A 140 2.38 -10.50 -10.74
C PRO A 140 2.73 -11.74 -9.91
N SER A 141 4.02 -11.94 -9.58
CA SER A 141 4.48 -13.06 -8.75
C SER A 141 4.10 -12.86 -7.29
N LEU A 142 4.32 -11.65 -6.76
CA LEU A 142 3.97 -11.28 -5.38
C LEU A 142 2.46 -11.38 -5.13
N ILE A 143 1.62 -10.90 -6.05
CA ILE A 143 0.15 -10.98 -5.94
C ILE A 143 -0.30 -12.44 -5.87
N ARG A 144 0.23 -13.31 -6.73
CA ARG A 144 -0.08 -14.73 -6.70
C ARG A 144 0.34 -15.36 -5.38
N ALA A 145 1.52 -15.03 -4.86
CA ALA A 145 1.99 -15.53 -3.58
C ALA A 145 1.08 -15.09 -2.40
N VAL A 146 0.66 -13.82 -2.36
CA VAL A 146 -0.33 -13.34 -1.36
C VAL A 146 -1.63 -14.13 -1.47
N ARG A 147 -2.12 -14.37 -2.69
CA ARG A 147 -3.39 -15.07 -2.91
C ARG A 147 -3.38 -16.52 -2.43
N THR A 148 -2.21 -17.20 -2.38
CA THR A 148 -2.10 -18.55 -1.84
C THR A 148 -2.28 -18.61 -0.31
N ALA A 149 -2.08 -17.49 0.38
CA ALA A 149 -2.00 -17.41 1.84
C ALA A 149 -3.12 -16.58 2.49
N SER A 150 -3.88 -15.80 1.69
CA SER A 150 -4.97 -14.97 2.21
C SER A 150 -6.09 -14.80 1.19
N HIS A 151 -7.33 -14.68 1.71
CA HIS A 151 -8.52 -14.35 0.92
C HIS A 151 -8.87 -12.85 0.94
N LYS A 152 -8.16 -12.03 1.72
CA LYS A 152 -8.39 -10.58 1.78
C LYS A 152 -8.15 -9.93 0.40
N PRO A 153 -8.81 -8.80 0.11
CA PRO A 153 -8.53 -7.99 -1.07
C PRO A 153 -7.04 -7.62 -1.15
N ILE A 154 -6.50 -7.61 -2.37
CA ILE A 154 -5.11 -7.25 -2.60
C ILE A 154 -5.04 -5.85 -3.19
N ALA A 155 -4.30 -4.95 -2.53
CA ALA A 155 -4.02 -3.59 -2.97
C ALA A 155 -2.62 -3.49 -3.58
N VAL A 156 -2.49 -2.90 -4.77
CA VAL A 156 -1.19 -2.68 -5.40
C VAL A 156 -1.05 -1.26 -5.91
N TYR A 157 0.07 -0.62 -5.57
CA TYR A 157 0.42 0.73 -6.03
C TYR A 157 1.96 0.84 -6.13
N PRO A 158 2.53 0.32 -7.24
CA PRO A 158 3.97 0.28 -7.46
C PRO A 158 4.54 1.64 -7.85
N ASN A 159 5.87 1.69 -7.98
CA ASN A 159 6.57 2.77 -8.65
C ASN A 159 6.31 2.75 -10.17
N SER A 160 6.75 3.79 -10.87
CA SER A 160 6.66 3.88 -12.33
C SER A 160 7.51 2.85 -13.09
N GLY A 161 8.44 2.16 -12.42
CA GLY A 161 9.46 1.28 -13.01
C GLY A 161 10.87 1.87 -12.94
N GLU A 162 11.00 3.17 -12.66
CA GLU A 162 12.28 3.83 -12.40
C GLU A 162 12.90 3.31 -11.08
N ILE A 163 14.22 3.28 -11.00
CA ILE A 163 14.99 2.84 -9.82
C ILE A 163 15.39 4.05 -8.99
N TYR A 164 15.07 4.01 -7.72
CA TYR A 164 15.51 5.03 -6.75
C TYR A 164 16.92 4.76 -6.27
N ASP A 165 17.77 5.78 -6.31
CA ASP A 165 19.10 5.78 -5.72
C ASP A 165 19.03 6.52 -4.37
N PRO A 166 19.12 5.83 -3.22
CA PRO A 166 18.97 6.44 -1.89
C PRO A 166 20.17 7.32 -1.51
N VAL A 167 21.33 7.12 -2.14
CA VAL A 167 22.54 7.93 -1.87
C VAL A 167 22.44 9.30 -2.53
N THR A 168 22.12 9.32 -3.81
CA THR A 168 21.97 10.56 -4.58
C THR A 168 20.58 11.18 -4.47
N LYS A 169 19.61 10.46 -3.90
CA LYS A 169 18.19 10.83 -3.81
C LYS A 169 17.59 11.16 -5.19
N THR A 170 18.00 10.40 -6.21
CA THR A 170 17.54 10.56 -7.59
C THR A 170 16.90 9.27 -8.13
N TRP A 171 16.07 9.44 -9.15
CA TRP A 171 15.48 8.34 -9.90
C TRP A 171 16.20 8.14 -11.22
N ARG A 172 16.41 6.90 -11.65
CA ARG A 172 17.09 6.52 -12.90
C ARG A 172 16.31 5.48 -13.66
N GLY A 173 16.45 5.50 -14.99
CA GLY A 173 15.76 4.56 -15.88
C GLY A 173 14.55 5.19 -16.55
N THR A 174 13.74 4.37 -17.16
CA THR A 174 12.49 4.74 -17.84
C THR A 174 11.32 4.02 -17.19
N SER A 175 10.13 4.58 -17.31
CA SER A 175 8.90 3.89 -16.99
C SER A 175 8.76 2.60 -17.84
N GLU A 176 8.02 1.62 -17.34
CA GLU A 176 7.86 0.33 -18.01
C GLU A 176 7.36 0.46 -19.46
N GLU A 177 7.93 -0.37 -20.35
CA GLU A 177 7.46 -0.52 -21.72
C GLU A 177 6.03 -1.07 -21.76
N GLY A 178 5.17 -0.47 -22.58
CA GLY A 178 3.76 -0.91 -22.72
C GLY A 178 2.74 -0.13 -21.90
N GLY A 179 3.20 0.69 -20.94
CA GLY A 179 2.36 1.60 -20.20
C GLY A 179 1.67 0.99 -18.98
N PHE A 180 1.30 1.87 -18.05
CA PHE A 180 0.77 1.53 -16.73
C PHE A 180 -0.57 0.77 -16.78
N ALA A 181 -1.42 1.05 -17.76
CA ALA A 181 -2.70 0.35 -17.91
C ALA A 181 -2.54 -1.12 -18.27
N LEU A 182 -1.58 -1.47 -19.13
CA LEU A 182 -1.31 -2.87 -19.50
C LEU A 182 -0.77 -3.65 -18.31
N ALA A 183 0.14 -3.05 -17.54
CA ALA A 183 0.63 -3.63 -16.30
C ALA A 183 -0.52 -3.82 -15.28
N ALA A 184 -1.40 -2.83 -15.12
CA ALA A 184 -2.56 -2.91 -14.25
C ALA A 184 -3.51 -4.06 -14.61
N GLN A 185 -3.69 -4.36 -15.89
CA GLN A 185 -4.45 -5.54 -16.35
C GLN A 185 -3.81 -6.85 -15.88
N ALA A 186 -2.49 -6.98 -16.00
CA ALA A 186 -1.78 -8.16 -15.52
C ALA A 186 -1.88 -8.33 -13.99
N TRP A 187 -1.82 -7.23 -13.23
CA TRP A 187 -2.01 -7.29 -11.78
C TRP A 187 -3.43 -7.69 -11.40
N TYR A 188 -4.43 -7.17 -12.10
CA TYR A 188 -5.83 -7.57 -11.90
C TYR A 188 -6.05 -9.05 -12.20
N GLN A 189 -5.49 -9.57 -13.29
CA GLN A 189 -5.55 -10.98 -13.65
C GLN A 189 -4.83 -11.87 -12.62
N ALA A 190 -3.73 -11.38 -12.05
CA ALA A 190 -3.02 -12.06 -10.96
C ALA A 190 -3.81 -12.09 -9.64
N GLY A 191 -4.81 -11.21 -9.46
CA GLY A 191 -5.69 -11.20 -8.29
C GLY A 191 -5.82 -9.87 -7.53
N ALA A 192 -5.14 -8.80 -7.95
CA ALA A 192 -5.32 -7.47 -7.36
C ALA A 192 -6.74 -6.95 -7.60
N ARG A 193 -7.26 -6.18 -6.63
CA ARG A 193 -8.60 -5.57 -6.70
C ARG A 193 -8.59 -4.07 -6.41
N LEU A 194 -7.57 -3.58 -5.74
CA LEU A 194 -7.31 -2.16 -5.51
C LEU A 194 -6.01 -1.84 -6.24
N ILE A 195 -6.08 -1.01 -7.27
CA ILE A 195 -4.94 -0.72 -8.15
C ILE A 195 -4.72 0.78 -8.21
N GLY A 196 -3.52 1.21 -7.89
CA GLY A 196 -3.10 2.60 -7.89
C GLY A 196 -1.64 2.74 -8.28
N GLY A 197 -1.06 3.89 -7.99
CA GLY A 197 0.35 4.16 -8.23
C GLY A 197 1.02 4.82 -7.03
N CYS A 198 2.34 4.68 -6.92
CA CYS A 198 3.18 5.27 -5.89
C CYS A 198 4.19 6.25 -6.54
N CYS A 199 5.46 6.15 -6.19
CA CYS A 199 6.49 7.07 -6.64
C CYS A 199 6.58 7.15 -8.16
N ARG A 200 6.67 8.38 -8.68
CA ARG A 200 6.80 8.71 -10.11
C ARG A 200 5.59 8.37 -10.99
N THR A 201 4.51 7.79 -10.44
CA THR A 201 3.25 7.66 -11.17
C THR A 201 2.48 8.99 -11.20
N THR A 202 1.71 9.19 -12.25
CA THR A 202 1.06 10.46 -12.55
C THR A 202 -0.46 10.30 -12.67
N PRO A 203 -1.23 11.40 -12.63
CA PRO A 203 -2.66 11.34 -12.94
C PRO A 203 -2.98 10.75 -14.32
N ALA A 204 -2.06 10.87 -15.30
CA ALA A 204 -2.25 10.28 -16.63
C ALA A 204 -2.22 8.75 -16.58
N ASP A 205 -1.36 8.15 -15.74
CA ASP A 205 -1.32 6.69 -15.52
C ASP A 205 -2.64 6.19 -14.92
N ILE A 206 -3.16 6.91 -13.92
CA ILE A 206 -4.44 6.57 -13.29
C ILE A 206 -5.62 6.75 -14.27
N ALA A 207 -5.56 7.77 -15.14
CA ALA A 207 -6.58 7.95 -16.18
C ALA A 207 -6.61 6.78 -17.18
N GLN A 208 -5.46 6.21 -17.53
CA GLN A 208 -5.36 5.02 -18.38
C GLN A 208 -5.99 3.80 -17.69
N VAL A 209 -5.69 3.57 -16.40
CA VAL A 209 -6.32 2.48 -15.62
C VAL A 209 -7.82 2.66 -15.56
N TYR A 210 -8.30 3.89 -15.30
CA TYR A 210 -9.73 4.19 -15.25
C TYR A 210 -10.44 3.93 -16.59
N SER A 211 -9.82 4.28 -17.71
CA SER A 211 -10.38 4.03 -19.04
C SER A 211 -10.56 2.53 -19.27
N TRP A 212 -9.53 1.74 -18.97
CA TRP A 212 -9.62 0.28 -19.07
C TRP A 212 -10.70 -0.32 -18.15
N VAL A 213 -10.80 0.12 -16.90
CA VAL A 213 -11.80 -0.41 -15.94
C VAL A 213 -13.25 -0.13 -16.39
N LYS A 214 -13.48 0.97 -17.11
CA LYS A 214 -14.81 1.24 -17.69
C LYS A 214 -15.26 0.17 -18.67
N ASP A 215 -14.32 -0.40 -19.42
CA ASP A 215 -14.61 -1.42 -20.44
C ASP A 215 -14.86 -2.81 -19.83
N LEU A 216 -14.58 -2.98 -18.52
CA LEU A 216 -14.88 -4.21 -17.76
C LEU A 216 -16.32 -4.27 -17.20
N ARG A 217 -17.07 -3.17 -17.27
CA ARG A 217 -18.46 -3.04 -16.78
C ARG A 217 -19.46 -3.14 -17.93
#